data_2f948c8825eb80c4df4a864a0031599d
#
_entry.id   2f948c8825eb80c4df4a864a0031599d
#
_cell.length_a   1.000
_cell.length_b   1.000
_cell.length_c   1.000
_cell.angle_alpha   90.00
_cell.angle_beta   90.00
_cell.angle_gamma   90.00
#
_symmetry.space_group_name_H-M   'P 1'
#
loop_
_entity.id
_entity.type
_entity.pdbx_description
1 polymer ?
#
loop_
_entity_poly.entity_id
_entity_poly.type
_entity_poly.pdbx_seq_one_letter_code
_entity_poly.pdbx_strand_id
1 'polypeptide(L)'
;MSLMQLIDHPGARRRVSAEESTRMFLDRIAKRTPKVRAVVTPTPEVALADAQRVDEARRNGNPLPLDGMTIVLKDNIDVGGVRSASGSLLLGREPAPCDSMVVALLREAGGIILGKAQSTEMMFALSSNPRASSALNPWDRKRIAGASSSGSGSALADDQCIGALGTDTGGSVRIPAAFCGVSALRPTFGTISTAGVFPLARSFDTVGPMARSARDVAAMFEVIARYDPQDSRSVHLHTHTGQAAKSLRIGLPRQFFRDDCDPEIIDAVDRAAGHLEKLGHRLVTVDLPMAEEAQKGFTEFLWTEVLALHADRLAEFPSMISVDVRKRLRFGRKMTTRRLVEIIESMHGWRQQLATVFEDHADVILTPTVQCAPPLDAEARVGKMPGVTRLTYPWSFGHLPAMSIPCGFTASGLPIGLQLAAAPHCDRRLLKLAIQYQKKTDWHLRRPSQ
;
A
#
# COMPACT_ATOMS: atom_id res chain seq x y z
N MET A 1 -25.70 -15.04 4.15
CA MET A 1 -25.11 -13.77 3.68
C MET A 1 -23.91 -14.09 2.78
N SER A 2 -23.64 -13.31 1.72
CA SER A 2 -22.49 -13.57 0.83
C SER A 2 -21.24 -12.80 1.30
N LEU A 3 -20.03 -13.29 0.90
CA LEU A 3 -18.77 -12.56 1.14
C LEU A 3 -18.81 -11.14 0.56
N MET A 4 -19.39 -10.97 -0.63
CA MET A 4 -19.53 -9.65 -1.26
C MET A 4 -20.36 -8.69 -0.39
N GLN A 5 -21.45 -9.16 0.23
CA GLN A 5 -22.23 -8.33 1.15
C GLN A 5 -21.44 -7.91 2.39
N LEU A 6 -20.59 -8.80 2.92
CA LEU A 6 -19.71 -8.47 4.06
C LEU A 6 -18.63 -7.45 3.69
N ILE A 7 -18.10 -7.52 2.44
CA ILE A 7 -17.06 -6.61 1.96
C ILE A 7 -17.65 -5.24 1.63
N ASP A 8 -18.73 -5.20 0.86
CA ASP A 8 -19.27 -3.95 0.30
C ASP A 8 -20.11 -3.13 1.28
N HIS A 9 -20.68 -3.81 2.30
CA HIS A 9 -21.60 -3.19 3.25
C HIS A 9 -21.14 -3.42 4.71
N PRO A 10 -20.41 -2.48 5.32
CA PRO A 10 -19.94 -2.61 6.71
C PRO A 10 -21.04 -2.97 7.71
N GLY A 11 -22.25 -2.43 7.54
CA GLY A 11 -23.39 -2.78 8.40
C GLY A 11 -23.88 -4.24 8.29
N ALA A 12 -23.51 -4.95 7.22
CA ALA A 12 -23.82 -6.36 7.06
C ALA A 12 -22.97 -7.25 7.98
N ARG A 13 -21.77 -6.79 8.36
CA ARG A 13 -20.83 -7.52 9.23
C ARG A 13 -21.43 -7.85 10.61
N ARG A 14 -22.37 -7.02 11.08
CA ARG A 14 -23.09 -7.23 12.36
C ARG A 14 -24.25 -8.22 12.29
N ARG A 15 -24.62 -8.68 11.09
CA ARG A 15 -25.76 -9.60 10.88
C ARG A 15 -25.38 -11.08 10.97
N VAL A 16 -24.08 -11.37 11.04
CA VAL A 16 -23.50 -12.70 11.22
C VAL A 16 -22.52 -12.65 12.38
N SER A 17 -22.23 -13.79 13.01
CA SER A 17 -21.16 -13.82 14.01
C SER A 17 -19.82 -13.55 13.35
N ALA A 18 -18.88 -13.00 14.12
CA ALA A 18 -17.52 -12.80 13.64
C ALA A 18 -16.85 -14.14 13.32
N GLU A 19 -17.15 -15.18 14.09
CA GLU A 19 -16.66 -16.54 13.83
C GLU A 19 -17.20 -17.10 12.49
N GLU A 20 -18.50 -16.98 12.20
CA GLU A 20 -19.08 -17.43 10.93
C GLU A 20 -18.46 -16.70 9.75
N SER A 21 -18.37 -15.36 9.83
CA SER A 21 -17.70 -14.53 8.82
C SER A 21 -16.25 -14.98 8.60
N THR A 22 -15.50 -15.21 9.68
CA THR A 22 -14.09 -15.63 9.61
C THR A 22 -13.94 -16.98 8.91
N ARG A 23 -14.77 -17.96 9.22
CA ARG A 23 -14.77 -19.26 8.54
C ARG A 23 -15.03 -19.12 7.04
N MET A 24 -15.96 -18.25 6.62
CA MET A 24 -16.22 -17.98 5.20
C MET A 24 -14.98 -17.44 4.47
N PHE A 25 -14.22 -16.52 5.11
CA PHE A 25 -13.00 -15.98 4.52
C PHE A 25 -11.85 -16.99 4.50
N LEU A 26 -11.68 -17.80 5.54
CA LEU A 26 -10.69 -18.88 5.58
C LEU A 26 -10.96 -19.93 4.50
N ASP A 27 -12.23 -20.32 4.30
CA ASP A 27 -12.64 -21.20 3.21
C ASP A 27 -12.34 -20.60 1.83
N ARG A 28 -12.58 -19.29 1.66
CA ARG A 28 -12.23 -18.57 0.44
C ARG A 28 -10.73 -18.61 0.20
N ILE A 29 -9.92 -18.31 1.19
CA ILE A 29 -8.45 -18.38 1.11
C ILE A 29 -8.02 -19.79 0.68
N ALA A 30 -8.50 -20.84 1.33
CA ALA A 30 -8.15 -22.21 1.00
C ALA A 30 -8.47 -22.58 -0.46
N LYS A 31 -9.65 -22.18 -0.96
CA LYS A 31 -10.08 -22.43 -2.34
C LYS A 31 -9.33 -21.60 -3.40
N ARG A 32 -8.84 -20.42 -3.03
CA ARG A 32 -8.26 -19.46 -3.98
C ARG A 32 -6.74 -19.43 -3.97
N THR A 33 -6.10 -19.80 -2.86
CA THR A 33 -4.62 -19.83 -2.76
C THR A 33 -3.95 -20.59 -3.91
N PRO A 34 -4.41 -21.76 -4.37
CA PRO A 34 -3.79 -22.44 -5.50
C PRO A 34 -3.85 -21.65 -6.81
N LYS A 35 -4.82 -20.72 -6.95
CA LYS A 35 -5.08 -19.96 -8.18
C LYS A 35 -4.34 -18.64 -8.23
N VAL A 36 -4.30 -17.90 -7.11
CA VAL A 36 -3.74 -16.53 -7.06
C VAL A 36 -2.57 -16.34 -6.09
N ARG A 37 -2.34 -17.31 -5.20
CA ARG A 37 -1.19 -17.35 -4.27
C ARG A 37 -1.02 -16.07 -3.45
N ALA A 38 -2.13 -15.48 -3.04
CA ALA A 38 -2.14 -14.20 -2.35
C ALA A 38 -1.76 -14.35 -0.87
N VAL A 39 -2.39 -15.31 -0.15
CA VAL A 39 -2.11 -15.59 1.27
C VAL A 39 -1.19 -16.81 1.37
N VAL A 40 0.01 -16.61 1.90
CA VAL A 40 1.06 -17.65 1.94
C VAL A 40 1.09 -18.42 3.26
N THR A 41 0.66 -17.79 4.35
CA THR A 41 0.58 -18.41 5.68
C THR A 41 -0.77 -18.06 6.30
N PRO A 42 -1.83 -18.87 6.04
CA PRO A 42 -3.09 -18.72 6.77
C PRO A 42 -2.89 -19.04 8.27
N THR A 43 -3.63 -18.33 9.13
CA THR A 43 -3.55 -18.49 10.59
C THR A 43 -4.94 -18.76 11.18
N PRO A 44 -5.56 -19.91 10.89
CA PRO A 44 -6.97 -20.18 11.25
C PRO A 44 -7.21 -20.15 12.76
N GLU A 45 -6.31 -20.68 13.57
CA GLU A 45 -6.45 -20.69 15.03
C GLU A 45 -6.43 -19.27 15.61
N VAL A 46 -5.49 -18.44 15.12
CA VAL A 46 -5.36 -17.01 15.49
C VAL A 46 -6.63 -16.26 15.08
N ALA A 47 -7.08 -16.46 13.85
CA ALA A 47 -8.26 -15.78 13.31
C ALA A 47 -9.55 -16.13 14.08
N LEU A 48 -9.73 -17.40 14.44
CA LEU A 48 -10.89 -17.83 15.21
C LEU A 48 -10.86 -17.31 16.66
N ALA A 49 -9.68 -17.25 17.29
CA ALA A 49 -9.52 -16.64 18.61
C ALA A 49 -9.83 -15.13 18.57
N ASP A 50 -9.37 -14.41 17.53
CA ASP A 50 -9.72 -13.01 17.34
C ASP A 50 -11.24 -12.83 17.14
N ALA A 51 -11.89 -13.70 16.35
CA ALA A 51 -13.33 -13.67 16.10
C ALA A 51 -14.17 -13.90 17.38
N GLN A 52 -13.75 -14.83 18.23
CA GLN A 52 -14.41 -15.09 19.51
C GLN A 52 -14.40 -13.87 20.42
N ARG A 53 -13.27 -13.14 20.49
CA ARG A 53 -13.17 -11.88 21.26
C ARG A 53 -14.11 -10.80 20.71
N VAL A 54 -14.26 -10.69 19.40
CA VAL A 54 -15.20 -9.76 18.76
C VAL A 54 -16.66 -10.13 19.11
N ASP A 55 -17.02 -11.41 19.00
CA ASP A 55 -18.37 -11.87 19.32
C ASP A 55 -18.70 -11.71 20.81
N GLU A 56 -17.72 -11.88 21.70
CA GLU A 56 -17.87 -11.59 23.12
C GLU A 56 -18.10 -10.09 23.38
N ALA A 57 -17.30 -9.22 22.75
CA ALA A 57 -17.49 -7.77 22.85
C ALA A 57 -18.88 -7.33 22.37
N ARG A 58 -19.39 -7.93 21.28
CA ARG A 58 -20.76 -7.69 20.77
C ARG A 58 -21.82 -8.11 21.76
N ARG A 59 -21.69 -9.31 22.38
CA ARG A 59 -22.66 -9.82 23.41
C ARG A 59 -22.70 -8.91 24.64
N ASN A 60 -21.55 -8.32 25.00
CA ASN A 60 -21.43 -7.42 26.15
C ASN A 60 -21.86 -5.96 25.83
N GLY A 61 -22.39 -5.70 24.61
CA GLY A 61 -22.85 -4.37 24.19
C GLY A 61 -21.73 -3.38 23.89
N ASN A 62 -20.48 -3.82 23.74
CA ASN A 62 -19.29 -3.00 23.48
C ASN A 62 -18.71 -3.26 22.07
N PRO A 63 -19.38 -2.83 21.00
CA PRO A 63 -18.89 -3.05 19.63
C PRO A 63 -17.56 -2.33 19.42
N LEU A 64 -16.58 -3.06 18.86
CA LEU A 64 -15.24 -2.55 18.62
C LEU A 64 -15.18 -1.73 17.31
N PRO A 65 -14.21 -0.82 17.15
CA PRO A 65 -14.13 0.09 15.97
C PRO A 65 -14.11 -0.64 14.61
N LEU A 66 -13.37 -1.75 14.49
CA LEU A 66 -13.28 -2.55 13.26
C LEU A 66 -14.32 -3.68 13.19
N ASP A 67 -14.92 -4.03 14.31
CA ASP A 67 -16.10 -4.89 14.47
C ASP A 67 -16.08 -6.15 13.58
N GLY A 68 -15.00 -6.93 13.66
CA GLY A 68 -14.84 -8.17 12.91
C GLY A 68 -14.35 -7.99 11.47
N MET A 69 -13.69 -6.87 11.14
CA MET A 69 -13.00 -6.72 9.88
C MET A 69 -11.91 -7.76 9.73
N THR A 70 -12.02 -8.63 8.73
CA THR A 70 -11.01 -9.64 8.43
C THR A 70 -9.84 -9.01 7.64
N ILE A 71 -8.60 -9.28 8.09
CA ILE A 71 -7.41 -8.58 7.62
C ILE A 71 -6.30 -9.58 7.29
N VAL A 72 -5.63 -9.41 6.15
CA VAL A 72 -4.37 -10.08 5.83
C VAL A 72 -3.22 -9.10 5.98
N LEU A 73 -2.05 -9.60 6.39
CA LEU A 73 -0.89 -8.78 6.67
C LEU A 73 0.25 -9.15 5.73
N LYS A 74 0.90 -8.16 5.13
CA LYS A 74 2.10 -8.41 4.33
C LYS A 74 3.13 -9.19 5.13
N ASP A 75 3.84 -10.08 4.47
CA ASP A 75 4.72 -11.06 5.09
C ASP A 75 5.97 -10.48 5.81
N ASN A 76 6.15 -9.17 5.80
CA ASN A 76 7.16 -8.47 6.60
C ASN A 76 6.63 -7.82 7.89
N ILE A 77 5.33 -7.98 8.21
CA ILE A 77 4.70 -7.44 9.42
C ILE A 77 4.54 -8.58 10.42
N ASP A 78 5.12 -8.47 11.60
CA ASP A 78 5.15 -9.54 12.58
C ASP A 78 3.80 -9.78 13.24
N VAL A 79 3.46 -11.05 13.36
CA VAL A 79 2.36 -11.60 14.16
C VAL A 79 2.96 -12.60 15.13
N GLY A 80 2.71 -12.41 16.41
CA GLY A 80 3.23 -13.29 17.47
C GLY A 80 2.95 -14.76 17.19
N GLY A 81 3.97 -15.59 17.30
CA GLY A 81 3.90 -17.03 17.01
C GLY A 81 3.87 -17.42 15.53
N VAL A 82 3.91 -16.44 14.60
CA VAL A 82 3.85 -16.69 13.14
C VAL A 82 5.15 -16.24 12.47
N ARG A 83 5.61 -17.00 11.48
CA ARG A 83 6.83 -16.65 10.72
C ARG A 83 6.61 -15.48 9.78
N SER A 84 7.63 -14.62 9.64
CA SER A 84 7.67 -13.49 8.70
C SER A 84 8.83 -13.66 7.73
N ALA A 85 8.58 -14.20 6.54
CA ALA A 85 9.64 -14.54 5.56
C ALA A 85 9.97 -13.40 4.59
N SER A 86 9.15 -12.36 4.50
CA SER A 86 9.37 -11.20 3.60
C SER A 86 9.61 -11.61 2.14
N GLY A 87 8.94 -12.67 1.67
CA GLY A 87 9.13 -13.22 0.32
C GLY A 87 10.53 -13.78 0.04
N SER A 88 11.36 -13.96 1.07
CA SER A 88 12.76 -14.40 1.00
C SER A 88 12.91 -15.86 1.45
N LEU A 89 13.86 -16.57 0.86
CA LEU A 89 14.28 -17.89 1.33
C LEU A 89 15.24 -17.81 2.53
N LEU A 90 15.73 -16.61 2.82
CA LEU A 90 16.71 -16.35 3.87
C LEU A 90 16.06 -16.04 5.22
N LEU A 91 14.86 -15.43 5.22
CA LEU A 91 14.18 -14.91 6.39
C LEU A 91 13.06 -15.84 6.87
N GLY A 92 12.52 -15.56 8.07
CA GLY A 92 11.36 -16.27 8.62
C GLY A 92 11.65 -17.70 9.07
N ARG A 93 12.85 -17.99 9.56
CA ARG A 93 13.19 -19.29 10.13
C ARG A 93 12.45 -19.54 11.44
N GLU A 94 12.36 -18.52 12.28
CA GLU A 94 11.68 -18.57 13.58
C GLU A 94 10.39 -17.75 13.56
N PRO A 95 9.37 -18.15 14.33
CA PRO A 95 8.20 -17.35 14.58
C PRO A 95 8.54 -16.01 15.24
N ALA A 96 7.79 -14.96 14.94
CA ALA A 96 7.93 -13.66 15.61
C ALA A 96 7.61 -13.82 17.13
N PRO A 97 8.38 -13.19 18.02
CA PRO A 97 8.17 -13.33 19.48
C PRO A 97 6.89 -12.65 19.96
N CYS A 98 6.43 -11.61 19.27
CA CYS A 98 5.23 -10.85 19.60
C CYS A 98 4.62 -10.21 18.35
N ASP A 99 3.42 -9.68 18.51
CA ASP A 99 2.78 -8.84 17.49
C ASP A 99 3.57 -7.55 17.28
N SER A 100 3.62 -7.08 16.03
CA SER A 100 3.99 -5.69 15.75
C SER A 100 2.96 -4.73 16.36
N MET A 101 3.37 -3.48 16.61
CA MET A 101 2.47 -2.46 17.19
C MET A 101 1.17 -2.32 16.39
N VAL A 102 1.25 -2.30 15.06
CA VAL A 102 0.05 -2.17 14.21
C VAL A 102 -0.88 -3.38 14.32
N VAL A 103 -0.36 -4.59 14.52
CA VAL A 103 -1.17 -5.80 14.70
C VAL A 103 -1.87 -5.78 16.05
N ALA A 104 -1.17 -5.41 17.12
CA ALA A 104 -1.76 -5.25 18.44
C ALA A 104 -2.93 -4.26 18.44
N LEU A 105 -2.74 -3.10 17.79
CA LEU A 105 -3.79 -2.07 17.66
C LEU A 105 -5.00 -2.55 16.85
N LEU A 106 -4.76 -3.27 15.73
CA LEU A 106 -5.86 -3.84 14.94
C LEU A 106 -6.67 -4.84 15.74
N ARG A 107 -6.02 -5.72 16.50
CA ARG A 107 -6.69 -6.72 17.35
C ARG A 107 -7.47 -6.04 18.49
N GLU A 108 -6.87 -5.05 19.15
CA GLU A 108 -7.56 -4.26 20.19
C GLU A 108 -8.85 -3.63 19.65
N ALA A 109 -8.81 -3.16 18.41
CA ALA A 109 -9.95 -2.55 17.73
C ALA A 109 -10.94 -3.55 17.12
N GLY A 110 -10.76 -4.86 17.30
CA GLY A 110 -11.66 -5.88 16.78
C GLY A 110 -11.37 -6.32 15.35
N GLY A 111 -10.16 -6.09 14.85
CA GLY A 111 -9.66 -6.68 13.62
C GLY A 111 -9.33 -8.16 13.81
N ILE A 112 -9.57 -8.97 12.77
CA ILE A 112 -9.35 -10.42 12.75
C ILE A 112 -8.24 -10.74 11.76
N ILE A 113 -7.14 -11.32 12.25
CA ILE A 113 -5.95 -11.58 11.43
C ILE A 113 -6.08 -12.95 10.77
N LEU A 114 -6.30 -12.97 9.44
CA LEU A 114 -6.48 -14.20 8.66
C LEU A 114 -5.17 -14.90 8.29
N GLY A 115 -4.05 -14.15 8.26
CA GLY A 115 -2.76 -14.69 7.87
C GLY A 115 -1.84 -13.69 7.20
N LYS A 116 -0.71 -14.23 6.64
CA LYS A 116 0.34 -13.46 5.98
C LYS A 116 0.15 -13.49 4.46
N ALA A 117 0.21 -12.30 3.85
CA ALA A 117 0.08 -12.10 2.42
C ALA A 117 1.46 -12.05 1.74
N GLN A 118 1.56 -12.63 0.54
CA GLN A 118 2.80 -12.68 -0.24
C GLN A 118 3.42 -11.30 -0.42
N SER A 119 4.72 -11.23 -0.22
CA SER A 119 5.57 -10.09 -0.56
C SER A 119 6.50 -10.46 -1.72
N THR A 120 6.96 -9.49 -2.48
CA THR A 120 8.14 -9.70 -3.34
C THR A 120 9.39 -9.83 -2.46
N GLU A 121 10.46 -10.45 -3.01
CA GLU A 121 11.65 -10.80 -2.23
C GLU A 121 12.26 -9.58 -1.55
N MET A 122 12.34 -9.63 -0.21
CA MET A 122 12.86 -8.58 0.68
C MET A 122 12.23 -7.20 0.41
N MET A 123 11.01 -7.16 -0.14
CA MET A 123 10.30 -5.96 -0.61
C MET A 123 11.07 -5.14 -1.66
N PHE A 124 12.24 -5.59 -2.09
CA PHE A 124 13.15 -4.88 -2.99
C PHE A 124 13.08 -5.36 -4.44
N ALA A 125 12.76 -6.63 -4.66
CA ALA A 125 12.50 -7.16 -5.99
C ALA A 125 11.15 -6.68 -6.55
N LEU A 126 10.98 -6.76 -7.86
CA LEU A 126 9.69 -6.52 -8.53
C LEU A 126 8.87 -7.80 -8.66
N SER A 127 9.51 -8.95 -8.49
CA SER A 127 8.89 -10.28 -8.43
C SER A 127 9.34 -11.01 -7.18
N SER A 128 8.69 -12.13 -6.87
CA SER A 128 9.17 -13.03 -5.82
C SER A 128 10.44 -13.76 -6.26
N ASN A 129 11.19 -14.29 -5.29
CA ASN A 129 12.33 -15.16 -5.60
C ASN A 129 11.87 -16.27 -6.57
N PRO A 130 12.61 -16.58 -7.65
CA PRO A 130 12.22 -17.60 -8.63
C PRO A 130 11.94 -18.98 -8.03
N ARG A 131 12.50 -19.29 -6.85
CA ARG A 131 12.24 -20.51 -6.07
C ARG A 131 11.06 -20.40 -5.11
N ALA A 132 10.45 -19.22 -4.98
CA ALA A 132 9.23 -18.99 -4.24
C ALA A 132 8.07 -18.66 -5.18
N SER A 133 6.84 -18.85 -4.71
CA SER A 133 5.65 -18.50 -5.49
C SER A 133 5.44 -16.98 -5.50
N SER A 134 4.98 -16.41 -6.63
CA SER A 134 4.53 -15.03 -6.72
C SER A 134 3.02 -14.95 -6.57
N ALA A 135 2.53 -13.90 -5.91
CA ALA A 135 1.12 -13.56 -6.00
C ALA A 135 0.77 -13.11 -7.43
N LEU A 136 -0.30 -13.66 -7.96
CA LEU A 136 -0.78 -13.38 -9.32
C LEU A 136 -1.87 -12.33 -9.28
N ASN A 137 -2.01 -11.58 -10.37
CA ASN A 137 -3.09 -10.60 -10.51
C ASN A 137 -4.42 -11.31 -10.79
N PRO A 138 -5.47 -11.11 -9.96
CA PRO A 138 -6.76 -11.76 -10.16
C PRO A 138 -7.48 -11.34 -11.45
N TRP A 139 -7.15 -10.17 -12.01
CA TRP A 139 -7.72 -9.69 -13.28
C TRP A 139 -7.13 -10.38 -14.50
N ASP A 140 -5.84 -10.72 -14.46
CA ASP A 140 -5.13 -11.53 -15.44
C ASP A 140 -3.95 -12.24 -14.75
N ARG A 141 -4.09 -13.54 -14.54
CA ARG A 141 -3.08 -14.36 -13.84
C ARG A 141 -1.74 -14.52 -14.56
N LYS A 142 -1.59 -13.99 -15.76
CA LYS A 142 -0.30 -13.89 -16.44
C LYS A 142 0.48 -12.65 -16.02
N ARG A 143 -0.15 -11.72 -15.28
CA ARG A 143 0.40 -10.43 -14.90
C ARG A 143 0.72 -10.36 -13.42
N ILE A 144 1.64 -9.48 -13.06
CA ILE A 144 1.96 -9.20 -11.67
C ILE A 144 0.80 -8.49 -10.95
N ALA A 145 0.66 -8.76 -9.65
CA ALA A 145 -0.28 -8.03 -8.78
C ALA A 145 0.29 -6.71 -8.24
N GLY A 146 1.44 -6.26 -8.76
CA GLY A 146 2.21 -5.13 -8.24
C GLY A 146 3.29 -5.57 -7.26
N ALA A 147 4.12 -4.60 -6.85
CA ALA A 147 5.22 -4.80 -5.90
C ALA A 147 5.23 -3.64 -4.88
N SER A 148 5.61 -3.93 -3.63
CA SER A 148 6.01 -5.21 -3.08
C SER A 148 4.89 -5.90 -2.25
N SER A 149 3.76 -5.22 -1.95
CA SER A 149 2.59 -5.79 -1.25
C SER A 149 1.66 -6.52 -2.22
N SER A 150 2.24 -7.39 -3.06
CA SER A 150 1.54 -8.09 -4.15
C SER A 150 0.41 -8.98 -3.64
N GLY A 151 0.64 -9.73 -2.56
CA GLY A 151 -0.36 -10.58 -1.95
C GLY A 151 -1.50 -9.80 -1.31
N SER A 152 -1.21 -8.64 -0.69
CA SER A 152 -2.24 -7.78 -0.10
C SER A 152 -3.21 -7.25 -1.17
N GLY A 153 -2.68 -6.73 -2.29
CA GLY A 153 -3.49 -6.27 -3.41
C GLY A 153 -4.30 -7.41 -4.05
N SER A 154 -3.65 -8.56 -4.29
CA SER A 154 -4.29 -9.75 -4.88
C SER A 154 -5.39 -10.32 -3.99
N ALA A 155 -5.15 -10.44 -2.66
CA ALA A 155 -6.16 -10.96 -1.72
C ALA A 155 -7.42 -10.08 -1.68
N LEU A 156 -7.25 -8.76 -1.67
CA LEU A 156 -8.36 -7.81 -1.70
C LEU A 156 -9.15 -7.90 -3.02
N ALA A 157 -8.47 -7.93 -4.16
CA ALA A 157 -9.13 -8.04 -5.46
C ALA A 157 -9.86 -9.37 -5.65
N ASP A 158 -9.40 -10.44 -5.00
CA ASP A 158 -10.00 -11.78 -5.05
C ASP A 158 -10.99 -12.05 -3.90
N ASP A 159 -11.39 -11.02 -3.15
CA ASP A 159 -12.34 -11.09 -2.03
C ASP A 159 -11.93 -12.11 -0.94
N GLN A 160 -10.63 -12.25 -0.65
CA GLN A 160 -10.10 -13.12 0.42
C GLN A 160 -10.07 -12.45 1.79
N CYS A 161 -10.27 -11.14 1.86
CA CYS A 161 -10.31 -10.35 3.09
C CYS A 161 -11.06 -9.03 2.84
N ILE A 162 -11.39 -8.32 3.91
CA ILE A 162 -12.01 -6.99 3.86
C ILE A 162 -10.93 -5.92 3.83
N GLY A 163 -9.91 -6.06 4.66
CA GLY A 163 -8.76 -5.18 4.78
C GLY A 163 -7.44 -5.90 4.59
N ALA A 164 -6.39 -5.15 4.33
CA ALA A 164 -5.03 -5.64 4.34
C ALA A 164 -4.08 -4.56 4.87
N LEU A 165 -2.97 -4.96 5.50
CA LEU A 165 -1.82 -4.07 5.66
C LEU A 165 -0.71 -4.48 4.68
N GLY A 166 -0.12 -3.47 4.07
CA GLY A 166 1.13 -3.56 3.35
C GLY A 166 2.17 -2.63 3.95
N THR A 167 3.32 -2.53 3.30
CA THR A 167 4.34 -1.51 3.57
C THR A 167 4.65 -0.75 2.28
N ASP A 168 4.90 0.54 2.40
CA ASP A 168 5.18 1.42 1.27
C ASP A 168 6.47 2.20 1.54
N THR A 169 7.53 1.80 0.89
CA THR A 169 8.79 2.55 0.85
C THR A 169 8.75 3.54 -0.31
N GLY A 170 8.44 3.04 -1.51
CA GLY A 170 8.41 3.83 -2.73
C GLY A 170 7.18 3.59 -3.62
N GLY A 171 6.03 3.21 -3.04
CA GLY A 171 4.81 2.90 -3.80
C GLY A 171 4.28 1.50 -3.55
N SER A 172 4.86 0.78 -2.58
CA SER A 172 4.60 -0.66 -2.42
C SER A 172 3.22 -1.05 -1.87
N VAL A 173 2.34 -0.10 -1.50
CA VAL A 173 0.90 -0.36 -1.36
C VAL A 173 0.13 0.26 -2.52
N ARG A 174 0.57 1.42 -3.04
CA ARG A 174 -0.10 2.19 -4.09
C ARG A 174 -0.06 1.47 -5.45
N ILE A 175 1.10 0.92 -5.84
CA ILE A 175 1.26 0.17 -7.09
C ILE A 175 0.39 -1.10 -7.10
N PRO A 176 0.41 -1.97 -6.05
CA PRO A 176 -0.52 -3.08 -5.98
C PRO A 176 -1.99 -2.66 -5.97
N ALA A 177 -2.33 -1.54 -5.33
CA ALA A 177 -3.69 -1.02 -5.35
C ALA A 177 -4.14 -0.64 -6.77
N ALA A 178 -3.29 0.07 -7.53
CA ALA A 178 -3.58 0.44 -8.92
C ALA A 178 -3.75 -0.79 -9.81
N PHE A 179 -2.85 -1.78 -9.71
CA PHE A 179 -2.87 -2.97 -10.55
C PHE A 179 -3.97 -3.96 -10.19
N CYS A 180 -4.45 -3.94 -8.96
CA CYS A 180 -5.49 -4.84 -8.48
C CYS A 180 -6.88 -4.19 -8.38
N GLY A 181 -7.01 -2.88 -8.65
CA GLY A 181 -8.29 -2.17 -8.62
C GLY A 181 -8.86 -1.99 -7.22
N VAL A 182 -7.98 -1.75 -6.23
CA VAL A 182 -8.34 -1.52 -4.82
C VAL A 182 -7.79 -0.18 -4.34
N SER A 183 -8.10 0.20 -3.11
CA SER A 183 -7.67 1.46 -2.49
C SER A 183 -6.53 1.21 -1.51
N ALA A 184 -5.55 2.10 -1.47
CA ALA A 184 -4.44 2.04 -0.51
C ALA A 184 -3.93 3.43 -0.14
N LEU A 185 -3.56 3.60 1.13
CA LEU A 185 -2.93 4.80 1.64
C LEU A 185 -1.47 4.52 2.03
N ARG A 186 -0.51 5.27 1.45
CA ARG A 186 0.76 5.56 2.07
C ARG A 186 0.52 6.72 3.03
N PRO A 187 0.63 6.56 4.35
CA PRO A 187 0.42 7.68 5.28
C PRO A 187 1.61 8.64 5.28
N THR A 188 1.45 9.78 5.92
CA THR A 188 2.56 10.66 6.31
C THR A 188 3.61 9.84 7.04
N PHE A 189 4.89 10.00 6.66
CA PHE A 189 5.99 9.24 7.25
C PHE A 189 6.02 9.40 8.78
N GLY A 190 6.15 8.28 9.48
CA GLY A 190 6.22 8.23 10.94
C GLY A 190 4.89 8.27 11.69
N THR A 191 3.74 8.51 11.04
CA THR A 191 2.43 8.55 11.72
C THR A 191 1.87 7.18 12.10
N ILE A 192 2.39 6.12 11.50
CA ILE A 192 2.11 4.73 11.85
C ILE A 192 3.44 4.06 12.22
N SER A 193 3.47 3.40 13.38
CA SER A 193 4.66 2.70 13.86
C SER A 193 5.11 1.59 12.92
N THR A 194 6.42 1.44 12.77
CA THR A 194 7.09 0.34 12.08
C THR A 194 7.77 -0.64 13.05
N ALA A 195 7.49 -0.56 14.36
CA ALA A 195 7.96 -1.52 15.34
C ALA A 195 7.37 -2.91 15.05
N GLY A 196 8.24 -3.95 14.96
CA GLY A 196 7.84 -5.29 14.55
C GLY A 196 7.57 -5.43 13.03
N VAL A 197 8.12 -4.52 12.22
CA VAL A 197 8.09 -4.62 10.76
C VAL A 197 9.50 -4.78 10.22
N PHE A 198 9.75 -5.86 9.45
CA PHE A 198 11.06 -6.05 8.82
C PHE A 198 11.31 -4.93 7.80
N PRO A 199 12.40 -4.16 7.93
CA PRO A 199 12.63 -2.96 7.13
C PRO A 199 13.14 -3.27 5.73
N LEU A 200 12.76 -2.43 4.75
CA LEU A 200 13.46 -2.30 3.47
C LEU A 200 14.43 -1.12 3.53
N ALA A 201 13.93 0.07 3.84
CA ALA A 201 14.70 1.31 4.02
C ALA A 201 14.03 2.17 5.09
N ARG A 202 14.68 2.25 6.25
CA ARG A 202 14.11 2.88 7.45
C ARG A 202 13.76 4.36 7.25
N SER A 203 14.49 5.05 6.34
CA SER A 203 14.24 6.46 6.01
C SER A 203 12.94 6.70 5.26
N PHE A 204 12.29 5.65 4.71
CA PHE A 204 11.12 5.82 3.85
C PHE A 204 9.98 4.84 4.13
N ASP A 205 10.24 3.78 4.89
CA ASP A 205 9.24 2.74 5.15
C ASP A 205 8.04 3.30 5.92
N THR A 206 6.84 3.01 5.44
CA THR A 206 5.58 3.24 6.14
C THR A 206 4.73 1.97 6.09
N VAL A 207 3.91 1.74 7.11
CA VAL A 207 2.82 0.76 7.04
C VAL A 207 1.63 1.43 6.38
N GLY A 208 1.04 0.79 5.37
CA GLY A 208 -0.08 1.34 4.62
C GLY A 208 -1.32 0.45 4.66
N PRO A 209 -2.48 0.96 5.12
CA PRO A 209 -3.75 0.25 5.05
C PRO A 209 -4.25 0.19 3.60
N MET A 210 -4.81 -0.97 3.25
CA MET A 210 -5.37 -1.28 1.94
C MET A 210 -6.75 -1.93 2.12
N ALA A 211 -7.69 -1.58 1.27
CA ALA A 211 -9.01 -2.21 1.22
C ALA A 211 -9.66 -1.96 -0.15
N ARG A 212 -10.77 -2.61 -0.43
CA ARG A 212 -11.54 -2.29 -1.64
C ARG A 212 -12.09 -0.85 -1.56
N SER A 213 -12.65 -0.46 -0.44
CA SER A 213 -13.21 0.88 -0.24
C SER A 213 -12.26 1.83 0.51
N ALA A 214 -12.28 3.11 0.15
CA ALA A 214 -11.58 4.16 0.89
C ALA A 214 -12.12 4.32 2.33
N ARG A 215 -13.38 3.93 2.59
CA ARG A 215 -13.97 3.92 3.93
C ARG A 215 -13.30 2.89 4.84
N ASP A 216 -13.06 1.68 4.35
CA ASP A 216 -12.39 0.64 5.13
C ASP A 216 -10.90 0.97 5.33
N VAL A 217 -10.24 1.61 4.34
CA VAL A 217 -8.88 2.16 4.51
C VAL A 217 -8.87 3.21 5.63
N ALA A 218 -9.85 4.13 5.65
CA ALA A 218 -9.97 5.13 6.68
C ALA A 218 -10.20 4.52 8.08
N ALA A 219 -11.05 3.50 8.18
CA ALA A 219 -11.31 2.82 9.44
C ALA A 219 -10.03 2.18 10.03
N MET A 220 -9.24 1.51 9.20
CA MET A 220 -7.94 0.96 9.64
C MET A 220 -6.96 2.07 10.01
N PHE A 221 -6.86 3.13 9.19
CA PHE A 221 -5.96 4.27 9.46
C PHE A 221 -6.24 4.91 10.81
N GLU A 222 -7.49 5.19 11.15
CA GLU A 222 -7.86 5.80 12.44
C GLU A 222 -7.48 4.95 13.65
N VAL A 223 -7.40 3.64 13.48
CA VAL A 223 -6.97 2.71 14.53
C VAL A 223 -5.45 2.68 14.70
N ILE A 224 -4.70 2.59 13.58
CA ILE A 224 -3.25 2.33 13.63
C ILE A 224 -2.39 3.60 13.58
N ALA A 225 -2.95 4.77 13.24
CA ALA A 225 -2.22 6.03 13.20
C ALA A 225 -2.06 6.61 14.63
N ARG A 226 -1.15 6.02 15.38
CA ARG A 226 -0.84 6.39 16.77
C ARG A 226 0.66 6.55 16.96
N TYR A 227 1.04 7.50 17.83
CA TYR A 227 2.42 7.66 18.26
C TYR A 227 2.88 6.43 19.05
N ASP A 228 4.07 5.96 18.71
CA ASP A 228 4.73 4.84 19.38
C ASP A 228 6.09 5.29 19.92
N PRO A 229 6.28 5.40 21.25
CA PRO A 229 7.55 5.79 21.83
C PRO A 229 8.67 4.76 21.61
N GLN A 230 8.35 3.53 21.19
CA GLN A 230 9.35 2.50 20.89
C GLN A 230 9.89 2.59 19.46
N ASP A 231 9.20 3.30 18.55
CA ASP A 231 9.71 3.60 17.22
C ASP A 231 10.28 5.01 17.17
N SER A 232 11.61 5.13 17.09
CA SER A 232 12.32 6.41 17.04
C SER A 232 11.94 7.32 15.86
N ARG A 233 11.20 6.79 14.87
CA ARG A 233 10.69 7.53 13.71
C ARG A 233 9.22 7.91 13.87
N SER A 234 8.57 7.40 14.91
CA SER A 234 7.17 7.70 15.14
C SER A 234 6.98 9.18 15.48
N VAL A 235 5.95 9.78 14.88
CA VAL A 235 5.57 11.16 15.12
C VAL A 235 4.09 11.23 15.49
N HIS A 236 3.73 12.23 16.28
CA HIS A 236 2.33 12.49 16.55
C HIS A 236 1.62 12.95 15.27
N LEU A 237 0.49 12.35 14.97
CA LEU A 237 -0.38 12.82 13.89
C LEU A 237 -1.02 14.15 14.33
N HIS A 238 -0.57 15.24 13.75
CA HIS A 238 -1.20 16.53 13.98
C HIS A 238 -2.56 16.58 13.28
N THR A 239 -3.62 16.83 14.05
CA THR A 239 -4.92 17.12 13.47
C THR A 239 -4.92 18.59 13.05
N HIS A 240 -4.90 18.84 11.75
CA HIS A 240 -5.21 20.17 11.26
C HIS A 240 -6.67 20.49 11.64
N THR A 241 -6.87 21.32 12.64
CA THR A 241 -8.18 21.75 13.18
C THR A 241 -8.91 22.74 12.26
N GLY A 242 -8.33 23.08 11.10
CA GLY A 242 -8.99 23.91 10.09
C GLY A 242 -10.30 23.29 9.65
N GLN A 243 -11.36 24.10 9.55
CA GLN A 243 -12.64 23.68 8.97
C GLN A 243 -12.38 22.97 7.64
N ALA A 244 -12.94 21.77 7.49
CA ALA A 244 -12.83 21.04 6.23
C ALA A 244 -13.36 21.94 5.11
N ALA A 245 -12.47 22.42 4.25
CA ALA A 245 -12.86 23.26 3.13
C ALA A 245 -13.93 22.53 2.31
N LYS A 246 -15.04 23.20 2.03
CA LYS A 246 -16.13 22.64 1.21
C LYS A 246 -15.65 22.34 -0.21
N SER A 247 -14.68 23.10 -0.71
CA SER A 247 -14.05 22.96 -2.02
C SER A 247 -12.53 22.92 -1.85
N LEU A 248 -11.88 21.96 -2.49
CA LEU A 248 -10.43 21.81 -2.52
C LEU A 248 -9.86 22.27 -3.86
N ARG A 249 -8.66 22.85 -3.84
CA ARG A 249 -7.84 23.08 -5.04
C ARG A 249 -7.13 21.78 -5.37
N ILE A 250 -7.45 21.18 -6.52
CA ILE A 250 -6.85 19.92 -7.00
C ILE A 250 -5.80 20.26 -8.06
N GLY A 251 -4.54 20.12 -7.70
CA GLY A 251 -3.39 20.37 -8.56
C GLY A 251 -3.19 19.27 -9.59
N LEU A 252 -3.08 19.65 -10.86
CA LEU A 252 -2.80 18.76 -11.98
C LEU A 252 -1.42 19.13 -12.53
N PRO A 253 -0.37 18.35 -12.22
CA PRO A 253 0.96 18.59 -12.80
C PRO A 253 0.95 18.20 -14.29
N ARG A 254 1.56 19.04 -15.13
CA ARG A 254 1.61 18.85 -16.58
C ARG A 254 2.80 18.01 -17.03
N GLN A 255 3.95 18.20 -16.40
CA GLN A 255 5.22 17.57 -16.75
C GLN A 255 5.50 16.36 -15.86
N PHE A 256 6.39 15.48 -16.28
CA PHE A 256 6.86 14.29 -15.57
C PHE A 256 5.76 13.27 -15.25
N PHE A 257 4.69 13.64 -14.53
CA PHE A 257 3.66 12.71 -14.09
C PHE A 257 2.70 12.24 -15.19
N ARG A 258 2.73 12.89 -16.34
CA ARG A 258 1.91 12.52 -17.51
C ARG A 258 2.76 11.97 -18.67
N ASP A 259 4.07 12.21 -18.60
CA ASP A 259 4.99 11.80 -19.65
C ASP A 259 5.15 10.27 -19.67
N ASP A 260 5.23 9.69 -20.85
CA ASP A 260 5.36 8.24 -21.09
C ASP A 260 4.26 7.39 -20.43
N CYS A 261 3.10 7.97 -20.16
CA CYS A 261 1.93 7.24 -19.65
C CYS A 261 1.09 6.69 -20.82
N ASP A 262 0.55 5.49 -20.65
CA ASP A 262 -0.42 4.93 -21.60
C ASP A 262 -1.62 5.90 -21.76
N PRO A 263 -2.07 6.22 -22.98
CA PRO A 263 -3.17 7.16 -23.21
C PRO A 263 -4.45 6.80 -22.45
N GLU A 264 -4.81 5.52 -22.36
CA GLU A 264 -5.98 5.06 -21.60
C GLU A 264 -5.94 5.43 -20.13
N ILE A 265 -4.71 5.46 -19.54
CA ILE A 265 -4.49 5.86 -18.13
C ILE A 265 -4.72 7.36 -17.99
N ILE A 266 -4.15 8.17 -18.89
CA ILE A 266 -4.34 9.62 -18.87
C ILE A 266 -5.80 9.97 -19.01
N ASP A 267 -6.51 9.36 -19.98
CA ASP A 267 -7.94 9.58 -20.20
C ASP A 267 -8.79 9.21 -18.97
N ALA A 268 -8.47 8.11 -18.30
CA ALA A 268 -9.17 7.70 -17.08
C ALA A 268 -8.94 8.67 -15.93
N VAL A 269 -7.71 9.16 -15.76
CA VAL A 269 -7.35 10.13 -14.74
C VAL A 269 -7.98 11.50 -15.01
N ASP A 270 -8.04 11.94 -16.26
CA ASP A 270 -8.72 13.18 -16.65
C ASP A 270 -10.24 13.11 -16.42
N ARG A 271 -10.87 11.97 -16.75
CA ARG A 271 -12.27 11.75 -16.37
C ARG A 271 -12.48 11.78 -14.87
N ALA A 272 -11.56 11.24 -14.08
CA ALA A 272 -11.64 11.27 -12.63
C ALA A 272 -11.49 12.70 -12.08
N ALA A 273 -10.59 13.51 -12.64
CA ALA A 273 -10.47 14.93 -12.31
C ALA A 273 -11.78 15.67 -12.60
N GLY A 274 -12.40 15.44 -13.75
CA GLY A 274 -13.73 16.01 -14.09
C GLY A 274 -14.86 15.54 -13.14
N HIS A 275 -14.78 14.31 -12.59
CA HIS A 275 -15.72 13.89 -11.54
C HIS A 275 -15.52 14.66 -10.23
N LEU A 276 -14.26 14.93 -9.84
CA LEU A 276 -13.97 15.74 -8.66
C LEU A 276 -14.42 17.20 -8.84
N GLU A 277 -14.26 17.76 -10.03
CA GLU A 277 -14.77 19.10 -10.36
C GLU A 277 -16.29 19.17 -10.21
N LYS A 278 -17.02 18.17 -10.74
CA LYS A 278 -18.50 18.06 -10.58
C LYS A 278 -18.93 17.89 -9.12
N LEU A 279 -18.03 17.44 -8.23
CA LEU A 279 -18.25 17.39 -6.79
C LEU A 279 -18.02 18.75 -6.10
N GLY A 280 -17.67 19.80 -6.85
CA GLY A 280 -17.48 21.17 -6.37
C GLY A 280 -16.02 21.50 -5.99
N HIS A 281 -15.05 20.66 -6.37
CA HIS A 281 -13.64 20.97 -6.22
C HIS A 281 -13.13 21.79 -7.41
N ARG A 282 -12.05 22.52 -7.24
CA ARG A 282 -11.45 23.38 -8.28
C ARG A 282 -10.20 22.73 -8.84
N LEU A 283 -10.15 22.50 -10.14
CA LEU A 283 -8.94 22.03 -10.82
C LEU A 283 -7.99 23.22 -11.06
N VAL A 284 -6.72 23.03 -10.73
CA VAL A 284 -5.65 24.03 -10.94
C VAL A 284 -4.43 23.35 -11.54
N THR A 285 -3.72 24.05 -12.41
CA THR A 285 -2.40 23.57 -12.91
C THR A 285 -1.35 23.86 -11.87
N VAL A 286 -0.43 22.92 -11.67
CA VAL A 286 0.75 23.07 -10.81
C VAL A 286 2.00 22.64 -11.55
N ASP A 287 3.13 23.29 -11.26
CA ASP A 287 4.44 22.93 -11.80
C ASP A 287 5.31 22.32 -10.71
N LEU A 288 5.93 21.19 -11.05
CA LEU A 288 6.79 20.40 -10.15
C LEU A 288 8.13 20.09 -10.84
N PRO A 289 8.95 21.11 -11.17
CA PRO A 289 10.16 20.93 -11.97
C PRO A 289 11.19 19.99 -11.34
N MET A 290 11.22 19.85 -10.01
CA MET A 290 12.14 18.94 -9.33
C MET A 290 11.66 17.48 -9.28
N ALA A 291 10.52 17.12 -9.85
CA ALA A 291 9.95 15.78 -9.73
C ALA A 291 10.84 14.67 -10.28
N GLU A 292 11.50 14.90 -11.41
CA GLU A 292 12.45 13.95 -12.02
C GLU A 292 13.69 13.76 -11.16
N GLU A 293 14.25 14.83 -10.63
CA GLU A 293 15.40 14.77 -9.71
C GLU A 293 15.02 14.06 -8.40
N ALA A 294 13.87 14.36 -7.85
CA ALA A 294 13.34 13.68 -6.66
C ALA A 294 13.19 12.16 -6.90
N GLN A 295 12.73 11.74 -8.08
CA GLN A 295 12.63 10.32 -8.44
C GLN A 295 14.03 9.67 -8.54
N LYS A 296 15.00 10.33 -9.15
CA LYS A 296 16.38 9.84 -9.27
C LYS A 296 17.06 9.77 -7.89
N GLY A 297 16.98 10.84 -7.11
CA GLY A 297 17.55 10.93 -5.77
C GLY A 297 16.98 9.87 -4.83
N PHE A 298 15.65 9.65 -4.86
CA PHE A 298 15.03 8.58 -4.11
C PHE A 298 15.59 7.20 -4.49
N THR A 299 15.72 6.92 -5.79
CA THR A 299 16.23 5.63 -6.29
C THR A 299 17.63 5.35 -5.78
N GLU A 300 18.53 6.31 -5.90
CA GLU A 300 19.95 6.17 -5.49
C GLU A 300 20.06 6.03 -3.96
N PHE A 301 19.30 6.83 -3.20
CA PHE A 301 19.27 6.76 -1.74
C PHE A 301 18.75 5.41 -1.26
N LEU A 302 17.60 4.98 -1.79
CA LEU A 302 16.97 3.70 -1.45
C LEU A 302 17.94 2.53 -1.63
N TRP A 303 18.60 2.43 -2.78
CA TRP A 303 19.49 1.31 -3.06
C TRP A 303 20.73 1.32 -2.16
N THR A 304 21.20 2.49 -1.76
CA THR A 304 22.31 2.65 -0.83
C THR A 304 21.91 2.22 0.58
N GLU A 305 20.74 2.66 1.05
CA GLU A 305 20.25 2.30 2.39
C GLU A 305 19.93 0.80 2.49
N VAL A 306 19.30 0.22 1.46
CA VAL A 306 19.05 -1.24 1.42
C VAL A 306 20.36 -2.03 1.48
N LEU A 307 21.39 -1.59 0.77
CA LEU A 307 22.69 -2.22 0.88
C LEU A 307 23.27 -2.11 2.29
N ALA A 308 23.23 -0.91 2.89
CA ALA A 308 23.76 -0.67 4.24
C ALA A 308 23.07 -1.52 5.30
N LEU A 309 21.72 -1.65 5.21
CA LEU A 309 20.92 -2.44 6.18
C LEU A 309 21.08 -3.95 6.04
N HIS A 310 21.39 -4.45 4.85
CA HIS A 310 21.31 -5.88 4.56
C HIS A 310 22.63 -6.50 4.06
N ALA A 311 23.75 -5.73 4.02
CA ALA A 311 25.03 -6.16 3.46
C ALA A 311 25.53 -7.49 4.06
N ASP A 312 25.50 -7.62 5.38
CA ASP A 312 26.02 -8.81 6.08
C ASP A 312 25.22 -10.05 5.74
N ARG A 313 23.87 -9.98 5.79
CA ARG A 313 23.00 -11.08 5.39
C ARG A 313 23.21 -11.51 3.94
N LEU A 314 23.48 -10.53 3.08
CA LEU A 314 23.70 -10.76 1.65
C LEU A 314 25.07 -11.40 1.38
N ALA A 315 26.06 -11.09 2.20
CA ALA A 315 27.39 -11.70 2.13
C ALA A 315 27.39 -13.15 2.65
N GLU A 316 26.65 -13.42 3.72
CA GLU A 316 26.59 -14.74 4.37
C GLU A 316 25.87 -15.79 3.52
N PHE A 317 24.76 -15.43 2.85
CA PHE A 317 23.93 -16.37 2.09
C PHE A 317 23.62 -15.91 0.66
N PRO A 318 24.62 -15.63 -0.19
CA PRO A 318 24.37 -15.04 -1.51
C PRO A 318 23.56 -15.94 -2.46
N SER A 319 23.63 -17.29 -2.26
CA SER A 319 22.89 -18.25 -3.08
C SER A 319 21.39 -18.29 -2.79
N MET A 320 20.95 -17.78 -1.63
CA MET A 320 19.54 -17.74 -1.23
C MET A 320 18.82 -16.50 -1.75
N ILE A 321 19.55 -15.55 -2.31
CA ILE A 321 19.04 -14.26 -2.81
C ILE A 321 18.98 -14.30 -4.33
N SER A 322 17.89 -13.79 -4.91
CA SER A 322 17.72 -13.76 -6.37
C SER A 322 18.77 -12.89 -7.07
N VAL A 323 18.99 -13.19 -8.35
CA VAL A 323 19.91 -12.41 -9.19
C VAL A 323 19.46 -10.95 -9.32
N ASP A 324 18.13 -10.70 -9.36
CA ASP A 324 17.58 -9.34 -9.45
C ASP A 324 17.96 -8.51 -8.22
N VAL A 325 17.71 -9.00 -7.01
CA VAL A 325 18.10 -8.32 -5.77
C VAL A 325 19.61 -8.06 -5.72
N ARG A 326 20.42 -9.06 -6.06
CA ARG A 326 21.90 -8.91 -6.08
C ARG A 326 22.37 -7.85 -7.08
N LYS A 327 21.74 -7.77 -8.26
CA LYS A 327 22.06 -6.74 -9.25
C LYS A 327 21.76 -5.34 -8.72
N ARG A 328 20.57 -5.13 -8.13
CA ARG A 328 20.17 -3.82 -7.57
C ARG A 328 21.09 -3.36 -6.45
N LEU A 329 21.51 -4.26 -5.58
CA LEU A 329 22.47 -3.96 -4.51
C LEU A 329 23.85 -3.51 -5.01
N ARG A 330 24.28 -3.97 -6.19
CA ARG A 330 25.55 -3.48 -6.79
C ARG A 330 25.52 -2.00 -7.13
N PHE A 331 24.34 -1.43 -7.40
CA PHE A 331 24.23 0.01 -7.66
C PHE A 331 24.44 0.84 -6.39
N GLY A 332 23.96 0.37 -5.23
CA GLY A 332 24.20 1.03 -3.95
C GLY A 332 25.70 1.16 -3.60
N ARG A 333 26.55 0.23 -4.07
CA ARG A 333 28.00 0.29 -3.86
C ARG A 333 28.71 1.44 -4.59
N LYS A 334 28.05 2.09 -5.55
CA LYS A 334 28.60 3.22 -6.31
C LYS A 334 28.40 4.56 -5.62
N MET A 335 27.65 4.59 -4.52
CA MET A 335 27.37 5.82 -3.78
C MET A 335 28.67 6.40 -3.19
N THR A 336 28.90 7.68 -3.43
CA THR A 336 29.96 8.46 -2.80
C THR A 336 29.37 9.34 -1.70
N THR A 337 30.17 9.71 -0.70
CA THR A 337 29.75 10.65 0.35
C THR A 337 29.24 11.97 -0.24
N ARG A 338 29.96 12.50 -1.25
CA ARG A 338 29.54 13.73 -1.96
C ARG A 338 28.14 13.56 -2.58
N ARG A 339 27.91 12.45 -3.32
CA ARG A 339 26.61 12.21 -3.95
C ARG A 339 25.49 12.04 -2.94
N LEU A 340 25.77 11.39 -1.81
CA LEU A 340 24.80 11.26 -0.73
C LEU A 340 24.37 12.62 -0.16
N VAL A 341 25.33 13.53 0.07
CA VAL A 341 25.03 14.90 0.50
C VAL A 341 24.19 15.64 -0.52
N GLU A 342 24.55 15.57 -1.82
CA GLU A 342 23.76 16.18 -2.90
C GLU A 342 22.31 15.67 -2.93
N ILE A 343 22.09 14.36 -2.71
CA ILE A 343 20.74 13.78 -2.65
C ILE A 343 19.95 14.31 -1.43
N ILE A 344 20.60 14.44 -0.28
CA ILE A 344 19.95 15.00 0.93
C ILE A 344 19.53 16.45 0.68
N GLU A 345 20.39 17.26 0.07
CA GLU A 345 20.04 18.64 -0.31
C GLU A 345 18.89 18.69 -1.33
N SER A 346 18.93 17.82 -2.35
CA SER A 346 17.82 17.69 -3.30
C SER A 346 16.50 17.29 -2.60
N MET A 347 16.55 16.43 -1.58
CA MET A 347 15.38 16.08 -0.81
C MET A 347 14.81 17.28 -0.03
N HIS A 348 15.67 18.12 0.54
CA HIS A 348 15.22 19.34 1.21
C HIS A 348 14.60 20.32 0.20
N GLY A 349 15.23 20.55 -0.95
CA GLY A 349 14.71 21.39 -2.02
C GLY A 349 13.35 20.90 -2.53
N TRP A 350 13.20 19.58 -2.73
CA TRP A 350 11.92 18.97 -3.13
C TRP A 350 10.81 19.21 -2.09
N ARG A 351 11.11 19.00 -0.81
CA ARG A 351 10.15 19.26 0.28
C ARG A 351 9.73 20.72 0.37
N GLN A 352 10.68 21.64 0.17
CA GLN A 352 10.39 23.08 0.15
C GLN A 352 9.48 23.45 -1.03
N GLN A 353 9.76 22.92 -2.24
CA GLN A 353 8.89 23.12 -3.41
C GLN A 353 7.46 22.62 -3.14
N LEU A 354 7.33 21.43 -2.56
CA LEU A 354 6.03 20.85 -2.21
C LEU A 354 5.31 21.68 -1.17
N ALA A 355 6.01 22.19 -0.14
CA ALA A 355 5.43 23.05 0.88
C ALA A 355 4.82 24.32 0.24
N THR A 356 5.57 25.00 -0.63
CA THR A 356 5.07 26.17 -1.38
C THR A 356 3.85 25.83 -2.23
N VAL A 357 3.87 24.69 -2.94
CA VAL A 357 2.73 24.29 -3.78
C VAL A 357 1.49 24.01 -2.94
N PHE A 358 1.63 23.35 -1.79
CA PHE A 358 0.47 23.06 -0.92
C PHE A 358 -0.03 24.29 -0.16
N GLU A 359 0.81 25.25 0.13
CA GLU A 359 0.39 26.51 0.77
C GLU A 359 -0.36 27.40 -0.23
N ASP A 360 0.25 27.67 -1.39
CA ASP A 360 -0.21 28.72 -2.29
C ASP A 360 -1.15 28.22 -3.39
N HIS A 361 -0.98 26.99 -3.89
CA HIS A 361 -1.55 26.58 -5.17
C HIS A 361 -2.56 25.44 -5.08
N ALA A 362 -2.31 24.40 -4.28
CA ALA A 362 -3.14 23.19 -4.28
C ALA A 362 -3.32 22.61 -2.88
N ASP A 363 -4.47 22.05 -2.59
CA ASP A 363 -4.73 21.32 -1.35
C ASP A 363 -4.46 19.81 -1.49
N VAL A 364 -4.58 19.29 -2.72
CA VAL A 364 -4.32 17.91 -3.13
C VAL A 364 -3.73 17.94 -4.54
N ILE A 365 -2.73 17.10 -4.81
CA ILE A 365 -2.22 16.87 -6.16
C ILE A 365 -2.76 15.54 -6.67
N LEU A 366 -3.24 15.51 -7.91
CA LEU A 366 -3.81 14.35 -8.58
C LEU A 366 -2.91 13.95 -9.76
N THR A 367 -2.51 12.66 -9.78
CA THR A 367 -1.69 12.07 -10.84
C THR A 367 -2.16 10.65 -11.16
N PRO A 368 -1.73 10.03 -12.27
CA PRO A 368 -1.74 8.57 -12.36
C PRO A 368 -0.93 7.95 -11.21
N THR A 369 -1.33 6.76 -10.74
CA THR A 369 -0.50 6.01 -9.76
C THR A 369 0.69 5.38 -10.47
N VAL A 370 0.47 4.81 -11.64
CA VAL A 370 1.45 4.13 -12.50
C VAL A 370 1.23 4.54 -13.94
N GLN A 371 2.26 4.41 -14.77
CA GLN A 371 2.23 4.85 -16.15
C GLN A 371 1.73 3.81 -17.16
N CYS A 372 1.57 2.55 -16.75
CA CYS A 372 1.22 1.44 -17.63
C CYS A 372 0.29 0.45 -16.94
N ALA A 373 -0.38 -0.38 -17.72
CA ALA A 373 -1.09 -1.56 -17.23
C ALA A 373 -0.13 -2.55 -16.53
N PRO A 374 -0.63 -3.47 -15.66
CA PRO A 374 0.22 -4.44 -14.97
C PRO A 374 1.06 -5.25 -15.98
N PRO A 375 2.41 -5.26 -15.87
CA PRO A 375 3.29 -6.03 -16.73
C PRO A 375 3.07 -7.54 -16.61
N LEU A 376 3.49 -8.30 -17.62
CA LEU A 376 3.50 -9.76 -17.56
C LEU A 376 4.51 -10.24 -16.47
N ASP A 377 4.16 -11.27 -15.72
CA ASP A 377 5.04 -11.85 -14.69
C ASP A 377 6.36 -12.36 -15.30
N ALA A 378 6.31 -12.92 -16.50
CA ALA A 378 7.50 -13.37 -17.23
C ALA A 378 8.47 -12.21 -17.54
N GLU A 379 7.96 -11.03 -17.90
CA GLU A 379 8.77 -9.84 -18.17
C GLU A 379 9.37 -9.26 -16.88
N ALA A 380 8.56 -9.22 -15.81
CA ALA A 380 9.01 -8.79 -14.50
C ALA A 380 10.17 -9.62 -13.97
N ARG A 381 10.13 -10.96 -14.15
CA ARG A 381 11.18 -11.89 -13.70
C ARG A 381 12.52 -11.67 -14.40
N VAL A 382 12.55 -11.18 -15.61
CA VAL A 382 13.78 -10.88 -16.36
C VAL A 382 14.18 -9.40 -16.28
N GLY A 383 13.51 -8.63 -15.42
CA GLY A 383 13.82 -7.20 -15.21
C GLY A 383 13.38 -6.28 -16.35
N LYS A 384 12.58 -6.76 -17.30
CA LYS A 384 11.93 -5.95 -18.34
C LYS A 384 10.66 -5.33 -17.75
N MET A 385 10.86 -4.29 -16.95
CA MET A 385 9.75 -3.56 -16.36
C MET A 385 9.81 -2.11 -16.83
N PRO A 386 8.72 -1.56 -17.37
CA PRO A 386 8.59 -0.12 -17.43
C PRO A 386 8.72 0.43 -16.01
N GLY A 387 9.14 1.68 -15.87
CA GLY A 387 9.44 2.29 -14.58
C GLY A 387 8.22 2.47 -13.67
N VAL A 388 7.55 1.37 -13.29
CA VAL A 388 6.28 1.37 -12.51
C VAL A 388 6.33 2.15 -11.21
N THR A 389 7.53 2.45 -10.73
CA THR A 389 7.77 3.24 -9.51
C THR A 389 7.96 4.74 -9.78
N ARG A 390 8.07 5.14 -11.05
CA ARG A 390 8.40 6.51 -11.45
C ARG A 390 7.47 7.53 -10.80
N LEU A 391 6.17 7.30 -10.84
CA LEU A 391 5.17 8.27 -10.40
C LEU A 391 4.88 8.20 -8.88
N THR A 392 5.41 7.20 -8.18
CA THR A 392 5.21 7.04 -6.73
C THR A 392 6.40 7.51 -5.89
N TYR A 393 7.61 7.45 -6.44
CA TYR A 393 8.85 7.79 -5.74
C TYR A 393 8.94 9.25 -5.27
N PRO A 394 8.54 10.28 -6.05
CA PRO A 394 8.64 11.66 -5.60
C PRO A 394 7.87 11.95 -4.31
N TRP A 395 6.69 11.36 -4.15
CA TRP A 395 5.89 11.52 -2.92
C TRP A 395 6.54 10.85 -1.72
N SER A 396 7.16 9.67 -1.92
CA SER A 396 7.93 8.98 -0.89
C SER A 396 9.16 9.76 -0.47
N PHE A 397 9.89 10.37 -1.41
CA PHE A 397 11.04 11.23 -1.15
C PHE A 397 10.66 12.48 -0.36
N GLY A 398 9.47 13.02 -0.62
CA GLY A 398 8.88 14.12 0.14
C GLY A 398 8.33 13.73 1.52
N HIS A 399 8.26 12.44 1.87
CA HIS A 399 7.59 11.91 3.08
C HIS A 399 6.08 12.21 3.16
N LEU A 400 5.46 12.44 2.01
CA LEU A 400 4.06 12.83 1.94
C LEU A 400 3.09 11.65 2.08
N PRO A 401 1.87 11.92 2.59
CA PRO A 401 0.77 11.01 2.42
C PRO A 401 0.35 10.97 0.95
N ALA A 402 0.13 9.76 0.45
CA ALA A 402 -0.37 9.54 -0.91
C ALA A 402 -1.30 8.32 -0.96
N MET A 403 -2.42 8.46 -1.66
CA MET A 403 -3.45 7.43 -1.75
C MET A 403 -3.69 7.03 -3.20
N SER A 404 -3.73 5.73 -3.48
CA SER A 404 -4.17 5.19 -4.77
C SER A 404 -5.60 4.68 -4.66
N ILE A 405 -6.45 5.05 -5.63
CA ILE A 405 -7.83 4.55 -5.74
C ILE A 405 -8.14 4.19 -7.20
N PRO A 406 -9.02 3.20 -7.48
CA PRO A 406 -9.40 2.86 -8.84
C PRO A 406 -10.23 3.97 -9.49
N CYS A 407 -9.93 4.28 -10.76
CA CYS A 407 -10.60 5.33 -11.52
C CYS A 407 -11.08 4.92 -12.92
N GLY A 408 -10.89 3.66 -13.28
CA GLY A 408 -11.29 3.14 -14.58
C GLY A 408 -10.69 1.78 -14.86
N PHE A 409 -10.90 1.34 -16.09
CA PHE A 409 -10.34 0.12 -16.65
C PHE A 409 -9.83 0.39 -18.06
N THR A 410 -8.78 -0.33 -18.47
CA THR A 410 -8.31 -0.35 -19.86
C THR A 410 -9.32 -1.06 -20.76
N ALA A 411 -9.18 -0.92 -22.05
CA ALA A 411 -9.97 -1.68 -23.03
C ALA A 411 -9.85 -3.20 -22.86
N SER A 412 -8.71 -3.66 -22.32
CA SER A 412 -8.49 -5.08 -21.97
C SER A 412 -9.06 -5.49 -20.61
N GLY A 413 -9.77 -4.62 -19.90
CA GLY A 413 -10.41 -4.90 -18.61
C GLY A 413 -9.47 -4.89 -17.40
N LEU A 414 -8.28 -4.31 -17.50
CA LEU A 414 -7.33 -4.17 -16.40
C LEU A 414 -7.59 -2.88 -15.63
N PRO A 415 -7.47 -2.87 -14.27
CA PRO A 415 -7.72 -1.68 -13.48
C PRO A 415 -6.73 -0.54 -13.75
N ILE A 416 -7.23 0.68 -13.62
CA ILE A 416 -6.45 1.93 -13.65
C ILE A 416 -6.59 2.63 -12.30
N GLY A 417 -5.46 3.01 -11.69
CA GLY A 417 -5.40 3.75 -10.43
C GLY A 417 -5.02 5.22 -10.62
N LEU A 418 -5.79 6.13 -10.04
CA LEU A 418 -5.36 7.50 -9.81
C LEU A 418 -4.67 7.61 -8.44
N GLN A 419 -3.77 8.56 -8.31
CA GLN A 419 -3.06 8.86 -7.07
C GLN A 419 -3.37 10.29 -6.60
N LEU A 420 -3.68 10.42 -5.31
CA LEU A 420 -3.88 11.69 -4.62
C LEU A 420 -2.74 11.87 -3.62
N ALA A 421 -2.07 13.02 -3.62
CA ALA A 421 -1.04 13.37 -2.64
C ALA A 421 -1.40 14.69 -1.96
N ALA A 422 -1.03 14.85 -0.69
CA ALA A 422 -1.29 16.07 0.08
C ALA A 422 -0.10 16.44 0.97
N ALA A 423 -0.15 17.60 1.61
CA ALA A 423 0.82 18.03 2.59
C ALA A 423 0.92 17.01 3.76
N PRO A 424 2.05 16.96 4.47
CA PRO A 424 2.20 16.10 5.66
C PRO A 424 1.04 16.33 6.66
N HIS A 425 0.61 15.25 7.31
CA HIS A 425 -0.52 15.22 8.25
C HIS A 425 -1.91 15.55 7.66
N CYS A 426 -2.02 15.65 6.32
CA CYS A 426 -3.29 15.79 5.62
C CYS A 426 -3.89 14.45 5.15
N ASP A 427 -3.51 13.34 5.75
CA ASP A 427 -3.98 11.98 5.45
C ASP A 427 -5.51 11.88 5.43
N ARG A 428 -6.18 12.44 6.44
CA ARG A 428 -7.65 12.47 6.54
C ARG A 428 -8.32 13.27 5.41
N ARG A 429 -7.62 14.26 4.83
CA ARG A 429 -8.11 15.00 3.65
C ARG A 429 -8.18 14.08 2.44
N LEU A 430 -7.13 13.29 2.20
CA LEU A 430 -7.10 12.30 1.11
C LEU A 430 -8.19 11.26 1.27
N LEU A 431 -8.34 10.70 2.47
CA LEU A 431 -9.37 9.70 2.77
C LEU A 431 -10.79 10.26 2.55
N LYS A 432 -11.08 11.46 3.02
CA LYS A 432 -12.38 12.14 2.79
C LYS A 432 -12.66 12.34 1.30
N LEU A 433 -11.68 12.84 0.54
CA LEU A 433 -11.81 13.07 -0.89
C LEU A 433 -12.06 11.75 -1.65
N ALA A 434 -11.30 10.71 -1.32
CA ALA A 434 -11.47 9.38 -1.90
C ALA A 434 -12.85 8.77 -1.60
N ILE A 435 -13.35 8.92 -0.37
CA ILE A 435 -14.71 8.49 0.03
C ILE A 435 -15.77 9.27 -0.76
N GLN A 436 -15.61 10.58 -0.94
CA GLN A 436 -16.54 11.39 -1.75
C GLN A 436 -16.55 10.92 -3.21
N TYR A 437 -15.37 10.67 -3.80
CA TYR A 437 -15.22 10.15 -5.15
C TYR A 437 -15.92 8.78 -5.31
N GLN A 438 -15.67 7.84 -4.40
CA GLN A 438 -16.25 6.50 -4.44
C GLN A 438 -17.76 6.45 -4.20
N LYS A 439 -18.37 7.48 -3.58
CA LYS A 439 -19.83 7.62 -3.51
C LYS A 439 -20.48 7.96 -4.86
N LYS A 440 -19.72 8.43 -5.83
CA LYS A 440 -20.18 8.86 -7.15
C LYS A 440 -19.70 7.96 -8.30
N THR A 441 -18.87 6.98 -7.98
CA THR A 441 -18.30 6.02 -8.92
C THR A 441 -18.38 4.60 -8.36
N ASP A 442 -18.36 3.60 -9.22
CA ASP A 442 -18.47 2.18 -8.87
C ASP A 442 -17.20 1.37 -9.16
N TRP A 443 -16.10 2.03 -9.53
CA TRP A 443 -14.87 1.36 -9.93
C TRP A 443 -14.33 0.38 -8.88
N HIS A 444 -14.42 0.74 -7.61
CA HIS A 444 -13.99 -0.07 -6.46
C HIS A 444 -14.92 -1.28 -6.18
N LEU A 445 -16.12 -1.31 -6.77
CA LEU A 445 -17.06 -2.43 -6.65
C LEU A 445 -16.86 -3.48 -7.76
N ARG A 446 -16.10 -3.15 -8.80
CA ARG A 446 -15.80 -4.08 -9.89
C ARG A 446 -14.93 -5.22 -9.40
N ARG A 447 -15.14 -6.40 -9.97
CA ARG A 447 -14.45 -7.64 -9.58
C ARG A 447 -13.91 -8.37 -10.81
N PRO A 448 -12.76 -9.06 -10.66
CA PRO A 448 -12.26 -9.92 -11.72
C PRO A 448 -13.25 -11.08 -12.00
N SER A 449 -13.30 -11.53 -13.24
CA SER A 449 -14.01 -12.75 -13.62
C SER A 449 -13.43 -13.94 -12.86
N GLN A 450 -14.27 -14.79 -12.26
CA GLN A 450 -13.85 -15.90 -11.39
C GLN A 450 -13.27 -17.08 -12.18
#